data_53308c997f5aad2c9d17183cedc3eca5
#
_entry.id   53308c997f5aad2c9d17183cedc3eca5
#
_cell.length_a   1.000
_cell.length_b   1.000
_cell.length_c   1.000
_cell.angle_alpha   90.00
_cell.angle_beta   90.00
_cell.angle_gamma   90.00
#
_symmetry.space_group_name_H-M   'P 1'
#
loop_
_entity.id
_entity.type
_entity.pdbx_description
1 polymer ?
#
loop_
_entity_poly.entity_id
_entity_poly.type
_entity_poly.pdbx_seq_one_letter_code
_entity_poly.pdbx_strand_id
1 'polypeptide(L)'
;MSLIWIVNILSVFFLCVFFAGIVIPQILLIAFRRRLFDEPDERKIHQCVVPRLGGMAFKPVVFFSFVLLLAVNVSTGHDELLKEIGAEALPLAYAFCAIIMLYLVGIADDLIGVRYRAKFFIQIVCGIMLVAGGVELSDLHGMLFIHSMPSWISIPLTVFVTVFIINAINLIDGIDGLASGLCSIAFLFYGMTFIWFHQYLYAMLAFATLGVLIPFYYYKEIYIETERIIIRNFKQKDAEGLLEYLSHPRVNCFAGDRLCSREAAWAYMQYSPKDMLRYAVSLKKDDFIIGDVFALRENEETYNVGWHFN
;
A
#
# COMPACT_ATOMS: atom_id res chain seq x y z
N MET A 1 -5.16 27.64 -15.56
CA MET A 1 -5.73 26.28 -15.46
C MET A 1 -7.21 26.37 -15.80
N SER A 2 -7.71 25.63 -16.79
CA SER A 2 -9.15 25.63 -17.08
C SER A 2 -9.89 24.90 -15.93
N LEU A 3 -11.12 25.33 -15.64
CA LEU A 3 -11.93 24.74 -14.56
C LEU A 3 -12.10 23.23 -14.74
N ILE A 4 -12.15 22.76 -16.00
CA ILE A 4 -12.32 21.34 -16.32
C ILE A 4 -11.17 20.47 -15.82
N TRP A 5 -9.92 20.96 -15.85
CA TRP A 5 -8.78 20.19 -15.34
C TRP A 5 -8.80 20.07 -13.82
N ILE A 6 -9.24 21.13 -13.11
CA ILE A 6 -9.44 21.07 -11.66
C ILE A 6 -10.50 20.01 -11.34
N VAL A 7 -11.63 20.05 -12.03
CA VAL A 7 -12.73 19.10 -11.83
C VAL A 7 -12.25 17.66 -12.12
N ASN A 8 -11.52 17.45 -13.21
CA ASN A 8 -11.01 16.13 -13.58
C ASN A 8 -10.03 15.57 -12.54
N ILE A 9 -9.06 16.39 -12.06
CA ILE A 9 -8.09 15.99 -11.03
C ILE A 9 -8.80 15.61 -9.72
N LEU A 10 -9.72 16.46 -9.25
CA LEU A 10 -10.48 16.18 -8.03
C LEU A 10 -11.40 14.96 -8.20
N SER A 11 -12.07 14.85 -9.34
CA SER A 11 -12.97 13.73 -9.60
C SER A 11 -12.23 12.39 -9.62
N VAL A 12 -11.08 12.28 -10.32
CA VAL A 12 -10.30 11.03 -10.34
C VAL A 12 -9.77 10.68 -8.96
N PHE A 13 -9.33 11.67 -8.18
CA PHE A 13 -8.88 11.47 -6.81
C PHE A 13 -10.00 10.88 -5.94
N PHE A 14 -11.18 11.52 -5.88
CA PHE A 14 -12.29 11.03 -5.07
C PHE A 14 -12.87 9.71 -5.55
N LEU A 15 -12.92 9.47 -6.87
CA LEU A 15 -13.30 8.16 -7.42
C LEU A 15 -12.34 7.07 -6.95
N CYS A 16 -11.04 7.33 -6.99
CA CYS A 16 -10.03 6.38 -6.52
C CYS A 16 -10.14 6.12 -5.01
N VAL A 17 -10.36 7.16 -4.19
CA VAL A 17 -10.61 6.99 -2.74
C VAL A 17 -11.84 6.12 -2.51
N PHE A 18 -12.94 6.41 -3.19
CA PHE A 18 -14.20 5.68 -3.04
C PHE A 18 -14.08 4.21 -3.46
N PHE A 19 -13.59 3.94 -4.66
CA PHE A 19 -13.47 2.56 -5.15
C PHE A 19 -12.39 1.76 -4.40
N ALA A 20 -11.27 2.38 -4.04
CA ALA A 20 -10.26 1.72 -3.21
C ALA A 20 -10.81 1.39 -1.82
N GLY A 21 -11.60 2.29 -1.22
CA GLY A 21 -12.28 2.07 0.05
C GLY A 21 -13.24 0.87 0.04
N ILE A 22 -13.81 0.53 -1.12
CA ILE A 22 -14.67 -0.65 -1.28
C ILE A 22 -13.84 -1.90 -1.62
N VAL A 23 -12.90 -1.80 -2.57
CA VAL A 23 -12.20 -2.95 -3.15
C VAL A 23 -11.15 -3.52 -2.19
N ILE A 24 -10.38 -2.66 -1.49
CA ILE A 24 -9.31 -3.11 -0.59
C ILE A 24 -9.84 -4.01 0.53
N PRO A 25 -10.91 -3.67 1.28
CA PRO A 25 -11.45 -4.56 2.31
C PRO A 25 -11.91 -5.92 1.76
N GLN A 26 -12.47 -5.94 0.54
CA GLN A 26 -12.90 -7.20 -0.08
C GLN A 26 -11.71 -8.10 -0.44
N ILE A 27 -10.63 -7.51 -0.97
CA ILE A 27 -9.40 -8.25 -1.26
C ILE A 27 -8.76 -8.78 0.02
N LEU A 28 -8.71 -7.96 1.09
CA LEU A 28 -8.22 -8.39 2.39
C LEU A 28 -9.06 -9.54 2.95
N LEU A 29 -10.38 -9.46 2.85
CA LEU A 29 -11.28 -10.53 3.28
C LEU A 29 -11.02 -11.85 2.50
N ILE A 30 -10.77 -11.76 1.19
CA ILE A 30 -10.41 -12.91 0.36
C ILE A 30 -9.06 -13.48 0.80
N ALA A 31 -8.06 -12.62 1.05
CA ALA A 31 -6.74 -13.03 1.54
C ALA A 31 -6.86 -13.79 2.87
N PHE A 32 -7.67 -13.28 3.80
CA PHE A 32 -7.97 -13.95 5.07
C PHE A 32 -8.64 -15.32 4.86
N ARG A 33 -9.69 -15.39 4.04
CA ARG A 33 -10.40 -16.64 3.77
C ARG A 33 -9.54 -17.70 3.08
N ARG A 34 -8.58 -17.26 2.24
CA ARG A 34 -7.68 -18.15 1.48
C ARG A 34 -6.35 -18.37 2.17
N ARG A 35 -6.12 -17.81 3.37
CA ARG A 35 -4.88 -17.90 4.15
C ARG A 35 -3.64 -17.45 3.35
N LEU A 36 -3.79 -16.39 2.55
CA LEU A 36 -2.71 -15.80 1.76
C LEU A 36 -1.98 -14.74 2.60
N PHE A 37 -1.16 -15.22 3.53
CA PHE A 37 -0.38 -14.37 4.43
C PHE A 37 1.10 -14.44 4.12
N ASP A 38 1.81 -13.37 4.46
CA ASP A 38 3.26 -13.35 4.48
C ASP A 38 3.74 -13.93 5.82
N GLU A 39 4.51 -15.01 5.77
CA GLU A 39 5.13 -15.56 6.97
C GLU A 39 6.24 -14.61 7.45
N PRO A 40 6.35 -14.37 8.77
CA PRO A 40 7.47 -13.61 9.32
C PRO A 40 8.78 -14.34 9.01
N ASP A 41 9.65 -13.72 8.21
CA ASP A 41 11.02 -14.20 7.97
C ASP A 41 11.99 -13.41 8.87
N GLU A 42 13.12 -14.03 9.26
CA GLU A 42 14.14 -13.41 10.13
C GLU A 42 14.70 -12.07 9.61
N ARG A 43 14.49 -11.79 8.32
CA ARG A 43 14.90 -10.57 7.63
C ARG A 43 13.86 -9.46 7.66
N LYS A 44 12.62 -9.72 8.12
CA LYS A 44 11.52 -8.76 8.11
C LYS A 44 11.30 -8.21 9.52
N ILE A 45 11.12 -6.90 9.60
CA ILE A 45 10.87 -6.17 10.85
C ILE A 45 9.43 -6.41 11.35
N HIS A 46 8.55 -6.95 10.49
CA HIS A 46 7.17 -7.22 10.85
C HIS A 46 7.07 -8.37 11.85
N GLN A 47 6.51 -8.07 13.00
CA GLN A 47 6.15 -9.04 14.04
C GLN A 47 4.74 -9.62 13.87
N CYS A 48 3.95 -9.07 12.92
CA CYS A 48 2.58 -9.47 12.62
C CYS A 48 2.46 -10.05 11.22
N VAL A 49 1.55 -11.01 11.04
CA VAL A 49 1.20 -11.56 9.72
C VAL A 49 0.44 -10.52 8.91
N VAL A 50 1.00 -10.11 7.78
CA VAL A 50 0.41 -9.11 6.89
C VAL A 50 -0.22 -9.80 5.68
N PRO A 51 -1.48 -9.49 5.31
CA PRO A 51 -2.10 -10.04 4.10
C PRO A 51 -1.32 -9.59 2.86
N ARG A 52 -0.91 -10.53 2.00
CA ARG A 52 -0.08 -10.26 0.82
C ARG A 52 -0.78 -9.43 -0.25
N LEU A 53 -2.05 -9.59 -0.47
CA LEU A 53 -2.75 -9.12 -1.67
C LEU A 53 -3.19 -7.64 -1.68
N GLY A 54 -2.78 -6.82 -0.71
CA GLY A 54 -3.24 -5.42 -0.61
C GLY A 54 -2.96 -4.57 -1.85
N GLY A 55 -1.83 -4.79 -2.52
CA GLY A 55 -1.43 -4.08 -3.74
C GLY A 55 -2.27 -4.41 -4.99
N MET A 56 -3.04 -5.49 -4.98
CA MET A 56 -3.86 -5.89 -6.14
C MET A 56 -4.95 -4.88 -6.49
N ALA A 57 -5.42 -4.07 -5.53
CA ALA A 57 -6.46 -3.06 -5.76
C ALA A 57 -5.95 -1.86 -6.57
N PHE A 58 -4.66 -1.52 -6.49
CA PHE A 58 -4.14 -0.25 -7.00
C PHE A 58 -4.43 -0.04 -8.47
N LYS A 59 -3.95 -0.95 -9.30
CA LYS A 59 -4.05 -0.80 -10.76
C LYS A 59 -5.47 -0.86 -11.29
N PRO A 60 -6.31 -1.85 -10.90
CA PRO A 60 -7.69 -1.90 -11.33
C PRO A 60 -8.47 -0.65 -10.94
N VAL A 61 -8.29 -0.13 -9.73
CA VAL A 61 -9.01 1.06 -9.25
C VAL A 61 -8.57 2.31 -10.00
N VAL A 62 -7.26 2.54 -10.16
CA VAL A 62 -6.74 3.70 -10.91
C VAL A 62 -7.22 3.65 -12.36
N PHE A 63 -7.04 2.49 -13.02
CA PHE A 63 -7.44 2.33 -14.42
C PHE A 63 -8.95 2.51 -14.62
N PHE A 64 -9.77 1.87 -13.79
CA PHE A 64 -11.23 2.01 -13.86
C PHE A 64 -11.67 3.45 -13.67
N SER A 65 -11.16 4.13 -12.62
CA SER A 65 -11.54 5.52 -12.33
C SER A 65 -11.12 6.47 -13.45
N PHE A 66 -9.95 6.25 -14.04
CA PHE A 66 -9.43 7.06 -15.13
C PHE A 66 -10.25 6.87 -16.41
N VAL A 67 -10.54 5.61 -16.80
CA VAL A 67 -11.32 5.30 -18.00
C VAL A 67 -12.78 5.75 -17.84
N LEU A 68 -13.36 5.58 -16.64
CA LEU A 68 -14.70 6.07 -16.34
C LEU A 68 -14.78 7.60 -16.53
N LEU A 69 -13.79 8.32 -16.01
CA LEU A 69 -13.76 9.77 -16.14
C LEU A 69 -13.55 10.22 -17.59
N LEU A 70 -12.72 9.50 -18.35
CA LEU A 70 -12.56 9.73 -19.79
C LEU A 70 -13.90 9.55 -20.53
N ALA A 71 -14.62 8.47 -20.25
CA ALA A 71 -15.93 8.21 -20.85
C ALA A 71 -16.93 9.31 -20.52
N VAL A 72 -16.97 9.80 -19.28
CA VAL A 72 -17.82 10.91 -18.86
C VAL A 72 -17.45 12.20 -19.61
N ASN A 73 -16.16 12.54 -19.70
CA ASN A 73 -15.71 13.73 -20.44
C ASN A 73 -16.16 13.68 -21.89
N VAL A 74 -15.90 12.57 -22.59
CA VAL A 74 -16.29 12.42 -23.99
C VAL A 74 -17.82 12.49 -24.16
N SER A 75 -18.59 11.84 -23.29
CA SER A 75 -20.06 11.86 -23.37
C SER A 75 -20.68 13.23 -23.08
N THR A 76 -19.97 14.08 -22.35
CA THR A 76 -20.40 15.46 -22.07
C THR A 76 -19.82 16.48 -23.05
N GLY A 77 -19.11 16.04 -24.09
CA GLY A 77 -18.55 16.90 -25.14
C GLY A 77 -17.26 17.62 -24.74
N HIS A 78 -16.57 17.12 -23.70
CA HIS A 78 -15.29 17.65 -23.26
C HIS A 78 -14.14 16.76 -23.74
N ASP A 79 -13.55 17.10 -24.88
CA ASP A 79 -12.53 16.26 -25.54
C ASP A 79 -11.09 16.60 -25.13
N GLU A 80 -10.88 17.53 -24.19
CA GLU A 80 -9.55 17.97 -23.80
C GLU A 80 -8.70 16.82 -23.25
N LEU A 81 -9.29 15.98 -22.40
CA LEU A 81 -8.61 14.81 -21.84
C LEU A 81 -8.22 13.80 -22.93
N LEU A 82 -9.13 13.56 -23.90
CA LEU A 82 -8.85 12.64 -25.01
C LEU A 82 -7.75 13.16 -25.93
N LYS A 83 -7.70 14.49 -26.17
CA LYS A 83 -6.65 15.12 -26.97
C LYS A 83 -5.28 15.03 -26.28
N GLU A 84 -5.21 15.27 -24.97
CA GLU A 84 -3.98 15.12 -24.20
C GLU A 84 -3.49 13.65 -24.17
N ILE A 85 -4.39 12.68 -24.00
CA ILE A 85 -4.05 11.26 -24.10
C ILE A 85 -3.52 10.95 -25.50
N GLY A 86 -4.12 11.52 -26.56
CA GLY A 86 -3.66 11.34 -27.94
C GLY A 86 -2.27 11.93 -28.17
N ALA A 87 -1.97 13.09 -27.59
CA ALA A 87 -0.66 13.73 -27.70
C ALA A 87 0.44 12.90 -26.99
N GLU A 88 0.13 12.29 -25.85
CA GLU A 88 1.05 11.49 -25.04
C GLU A 88 0.86 9.96 -25.27
N ALA A 89 0.28 9.57 -26.40
CA ALA A 89 -0.12 8.17 -26.64
C ALA A 89 1.07 7.19 -26.57
N LEU A 90 2.22 7.56 -27.13
CA LEU A 90 3.40 6.68 -27.17
C LEU A 90 4.03 6.48 -25.78
N PRO A 91 4.37 7.53 -25.00
CA PRO A 91 4.85 7.38 -23.63
C PRO A 91 3.87 6.60 -22.75
N LEU A 92 2.57 6.92 -22.83
CA LEU A 92 1.54 6.25 -22.05
C LEU A 92 1.42 4.77 -22.39
N ALA A 93 1.44 4.40 -23.68
CA ALA A 93 1.32 3.00 -24.09
C ALA A 93 2.47 2.16 -23.52
N TYR A 94 3.71 2.62 -23.66
CA TYR A 94 4.86 1.91 -23.09
C TYR A 94 4.82 1.88 -21.55
N ALA A 95 4.45 2.98 -20.90
CA ALA A 95 4.32 3.05 -19.45
C ALA A 95 3.24 2.08 -18.95
N PHE A 96 2.06 2.02 -19.59
CA PHE A 96 1.00 1.06 -19.24
C PHE A 96 1.43 -0.38 -19.43
N CYS A 97 2.13 -0.72 -20.52
CA CYS A 97 2.67 -2.06 -20.72
C CYS A 97 3.65 -2.43 -19.60
N ALA A 98 4.60 -1.54 -19.27
CA ALA A 98 5.56 -1.76 -18.19
C ALA A 98 4.85 -1.94 -16.83
N ILE A 99 3.88 -1.10 -16.54
CA ILE A 99 3.07 -1.15 -15.32
C ILE A 99 2.28 -2.46 -15.22
N ILE A 100 1.66 -2.94 -16.32
CA ILE A 100 0.93 -4.22 -16.34
C ILE A 100 1.88 -5.39 -16.11
N MET A 101 3.05 -5.39 -16.75
CA MET A 101 4.06 -6.43 -16.52
C MET A 101 4.51 -6.50 -15.06
N LEU A 102 4.85 -5.35 -14.45
CA LEU A 102 5.22 -5.29 -13.04
C LEU A 102 4.08 -5.74 -12.12
N TYR A 103 2.84 -5.40 -12.47
CA TYR A 103 1.66 -5.82 -11.72
C TYR A 103 1.45 -7.33 -11.75
N LEU A 104 1.54 -7.94 -12.93
CA LEU A 104 1.40 -9.40 -13.07
C LEU A 104 2.49 -10.15 -12.32
N VAL A 105 3.74 -9.66 -12.40
CA VAL A 105 4.86 -10.24 -11.65
C VAL A 105 4.69 -10.05 -10.15
N GLY A 106 4.19 -8.90 -9.71
CA GLY A 106 3.88 -8.66 -8.30
C GLY A 106 2.83 -9.63 -7.77
N ILE A 107 1.74 -9.86 -8.52
CA ILE A 107 0.73 -10.85 -8.15
C ILE A 107 1.32 -12.27 -8.12
N ALA A 108 2.09 -12.64 -9.13
CA ALA A 108 2.73 -13.95 -9.16
C ALA A 108 3.70 -14.14 -7.98
N ASP A 109 4.40 -13.07 -7.60
CA ASP A 109 5.28 -13.07 -6.44
C ASP A 109 4.53 -13.29 -5.13
N ASP A 110 3.41 -12.57 -4.95
CA ASP A 110 2.56 -12.70 -3.77
C ASP A 110 1.92 -14.10 -3.65
N LEU A 111 1.59 -14.75 -4.78
CA LEU A 111 0.89 -16.04 -4.78
C LEU A 111 1.82 -17.24 -4.69
N ILE A 112 2.92 -17.23 -5.44
CA ILE A 112 3.79 -18.41 -5.62
C ILE A 112 5.27 -18.17 -5.33
N GLY A 113 5.65 -16.92 -5.07
CA GLY A 113 7.05 -16.50 -4.93
C GLY A 113 7.82 -16.57 -6.24
N VAL A 114 8.28 -15.44 -6.77
CA VAL A 114 9.05 -15.35 -8.00
C VAL A 114 10.54 -15.24 -7.68
N ARG A 115 11.38 -16.00 -8.39
CA ARG A 115 12.84 -15.94 -8.23
C ARG A 115 13.34 -14.50 -8.48
N TYR A 116 14.25 -14.01 -7.62
CA TYR A 116 14.80 -12.64 -7.70
C TYR A 116 15.37 -12.28 -9.08
N ARG A 117 16.00 -13.25 -9.79
CA ARG A 117 16.55 -13.04 -11.14
C ARG A 117 15.46 -12.72 -12.18
N ALA A 118 14.31 -13.39 -12.09
CA ALA A 118 13.18 -13.13 -12.99
C ALA A 118 12.57 -11.75 -12.72
N LYS A 119 12.40 -11.37 -11.44
CA LYS A 119 11.94 -10.02 -11.07
C LYS A 119 12.87 -8.94 -11.63
N PHE A 120 14.18 -9.10 -11.42
CA PHE A 120 15.18 -8.14 -11.87
C PHE A 120 15.20 -8.02 -13.40
N PHE A 121 15.12 -9.13 -14.13
CA PHE A 121 15.03 -9.13 -15.59
C PHE A 121 13.81 -8.35 -16.09
N ILE A 122 12.63 -8.57 -15.50
CA ILE A 122 11.42 -7.87 -15.91
C ILE A 122 11.50 -6.37 -15.58
N GLN A 123 12.08 -5.99 -14.45
CA GLN A 123 12.32 -4.59 -14.11
C GLN A 123 13.21 -3.89 -15.15
N ILE A 124 14.27 -4.57 -15.63
CA ILE A 124 15.11 -4.06 -16.71
C ILE A 124 14.30 -3.88 -18.00
N VAL A 125 13.50 -4.88 -18.39
CA VAL A 125 12.63 -4.78 -19.58
C VAL A 125 11.68 -3.60 -19.45
N CYS A 126 11.06 -3.39 -18.28
CA CYS A 126 10.20 -2.23 -18.02
C CYS A 126 10.96 -0.90 -18.15
N GLY A 127 12.19 -0.82 -17.64
CA GLY A 127 13.04 0.36 -17.82
C GLY A 127 13.34 0.66 -19.31
N ILE A 128 13.63 -0.39 -20.11
CA ILE A 128 13.83 -0.26 -21.55
C ILE A 128 12.53 0.20 -22.24
N MET A 129 11.37 -0.31 -21.83
CA MET A 129 10.07 0.13 -22.38
C MET A 129 9.82 1.62 -22.10
N LEU A 130 10.15 2.13 -20.91
CA LEU A 130 10.05 3.56 -20.61
C LEU A 130 10.91 4.40 -21.55
N VAL A 131 12.15 3.99 -21.77
CA VAL A 131 13.07 4.66 -22.73
C VAL A 131 12.49 4.61 -24.14
N ALA A 132 11.96 3.47 -24.60
CA ALA A 132 11.30 3.34 -25.90
C ALA A 132 10.07 4.24 -26.03
N GLY A 133 9.39 4.55 -24.91
CA GLY A 133 8.30 5.51 -24.82
C GLY A 133 8.78 6.98 -24.80
N GLY A 134 10.08 7.25 -24.84
CA GLY A 134 10.63 8.62 -24.81
C GLY A 134 10.90 9.14 -23.39
N VAL A 135 10.75 8.33 -22.36
CA VAL A 135 11.09 8.71 -20.98
C VAL A 135 12.57 8.43 -20.75
N GLU A 136 13.39 9.45 -20.86
CA GLU A 136 14.85 9.35 -20.78
C GLU A 136 15.44 10.46 -19.89
N LEU A 137 16.34 10.10 -18.98
CA LEU A 137 17.11 11.03 -18.16
C LEU A 137 18.29 11.57 -18.97
N SER A 138 18.00 12.46 -19.91
CA SER A 138 19.00 13.04 -20.84
C SER A 138 19.62 14.34 -20.35
N ASP A 139 19.00 15.01 -19.35
CA ASP A 139 19.48 16.27 -18.78
C ASP A 139 19.27 16.25 -17.25
N LEU A 140 20.27 16.71 -16.50
CA LEU A 140 20.18 16.91 -15.05
C LEU A 140 20.00 18.37 -14.65
N HIS A 141 19.70 19.25 -15.61
CA HIS A 141 19.45 20.68 -15.41
C HIS A 141 20.52 21.38 -14.56
N GLY A 142 21.78 21.01 -14.77
CA GLY A 142 22.91 21.57 -14.03
C GLY A 142 23.21 20.91 -12.69
N MET A 143 22.42 19.95 -12.25
CA MET A 143 22.77 19.15 -11.07
C MET A 143 24.05 18.35 -11.39
N LEU A 144 25.01 18.34 -10.45
CA LEU A 144 26.37 17.79 -10.65
C LEU A 144 27.11 18.38 -11.84
N PHE A 145 26.78 19.63 -12.27
CA PHE A 145 27.34 20.32 -13.45
C PHE A 145 27.05 19.63 -14.80
N ILE A 146 26.04 18.73 -14.84
CA ILE A 146 25.63 18.02 -16.06
C ILE A 146 24.39 18.69 -16.62
N HIS A 147 24.45 19.17 -17.88
CA HIS A 147 23.37 19.81 -18.62
C HIS A 147 22.78 18.89 -19.68
N SER A 148 23.61 18.05 -20.32
CA SER A 148 23.14 17.09 -21.31
C SER A 148 23.98 15.82 -21.26
N MET A 149 23.35 14.68 -21.49
CA MET A 149 24.02 13.38 -21.54
C MET A 149 23.79 12.72 -22.90
N PRO A 150 24.82 12.12 -23.48
CA PRO A 150 24.65 11.34 -24.70
C PRO A 150 23.82 10.06 -24.39
N SER A 151 23.03 9.59 -25.37
CA SER A 151 22.09 8.48 -25.20
C SER A 151 22.74 7.18 -24.71
N TRP A 152 24.02 6.95 -24.98
CA TRP A 152 24.75 5.77 -24.48
C TRP A 152 24.98 5.78 -22.96
N ILE A 153 24.86 6.96 -22.30
CA ILE A 153 24.88 7.13 -20.84
C ILE A 153 23.44 7.21 -20.30
N SER A 154 22.61 8.07 -20.91
CA SER A 154 21.28 8.38 -20.40
C SER A 154 20.33 7.17 -20.44
N ILE A 155 20.42 6.31 -21.48
CA ILE A 155 19.62 5.09 -21.57
C ILE A 155 19.92 4.11 -20.43
N PRO A 156 21.19 3.65 -20.22
CA PRO A 156 21.52 2.79 -19.09
C PRO A 156 21.20 3.42 -17.73
N LEU A 157 21.42 4.73 -17.60
CA LEU A 157 21.11 5.48 -16.37
C LEU A 157 19.60 5.45 -16.08
N THR A 158 18.75 5.68 -17.06
CA THR A 158 17.29 5.64 -16.93
C THR A 158 16.83 4.26 -16.49
N VAL A 159 17.34 3.21 -17.13
CA VAL A 159 17.02 1.81 -16.75
C VAL A 159 17.49 1.52 -15.33
N PHE A 160 18.71 1.92 -14.98
CA PHE A 160 19.27 1.73 -13.64
C PHE A 160 18.43 2.44 -12.58
N VAL A 161 18.08 3.71 -12.78
CA VAL A 161 17.25 4.49 -11.84
C VAL A 161 15.87 3.88 -11.70
N THR A 162 15.25 3.41 -12.80
CA THR A 162 13.95 2.72 -12.75
C THR A 162 14.02 1.48 -11.89
N VAL A 163 14.99 0.60 -12.11
CA VAL A 163 15.21 -0.62 -11.33
C VAL A 163 15.50 -0.29 -9.87
N PHE A 164 16.34 0.72 -9.62
CA PHE A 164 16.69 1.16 -8.28
C PHE A 164 15.46 1.63 -7.50
N ILE A 165 14.61 2.49 -8.08
CA ILE A 165 13.40 3.00 -7.43
C ILE A 165 12.43 1.87 -7.12
N ILE A 166 12.20 0.94 -8.05
CA ILE A 166 11.30 -0.20 -7.85
C ILE A 166 11.78 -1.05 -6.65
N ASN A 167 13.08 -1.35 -6.57
CA ASN A 167 13.61 -2.16 -5.49
C ASN A 167 13.69 -1.38 -4.16
N ALA A 168 13.99 -0.08 -4.19
CA ALA A 168 13.99 0.76 -3.00
C ALA A 168 12.60 0.83 -2.36
N ILE A 169 11.55 1.06 -3.15
CA ILE A 169 10.15 1.07 -2.65
C ILE A 169 9.77 -0.31 -2.10
N ASN A 170 10.14 -1.38 -2.79
CA ASN A 170 9.88 -2.75 -2.33
C ASN A 170 10.56 -3.05 -0.98
N LEU A 171 11.79 -2.56 -0.79
CA LEU A 171 12.51 -2.71 0.48
C LEU A 171 11.86 -1.91 1.61
N ILE A 172 11.41 -0.68 1.33
CA ILE A 172 10.74 0.19 2.29
C ILE A 172 9.36 -0.35 2.67
N ASP A 173 8.69 -1.07 1.78
CA ASP A 173 7.38 -1.69 2.05
C ASP A 173 7.44 -2.80 3.12
N GLY A 174 8.64 -3.28 3.43
CA GLY A 174 8.92 -4.12 4.62
C GLY A 174 8.70 -3.43 5.97
N ILE A 175 8.45 -2.11 6.02
CA ILE A 175 8.20 -1.34 7.25
C ILE A 175 6.76 -0.84 7.23
N ASP A 176 6.00 -1.12 8.29
CA ASP A 176 4.56 -0.81 8.38
C ASP A 176 4.23 0.67 8.11
N GLY A 177 3.41 0.89 7.07
CA GLY A 177 2.92 2.21 6.69
C GLY A 177 3.97 3.15 6.08
N LEU A 178 5.28 2.85 6.15
CA LEU A 178 6.32 3.75 5.68
C LEU A 178 6.27 3.93 4.16
N ALA A 179 6.16 2.83 3.40
CA ALA A 179 6.09 2.91 1.94
C ALA A 179 4.86 3.68 1.47
N SER A 180 3.67 3.37 2.01
CA SER A 180 2.43 4.06 1.64
C SER A 180 2.44 5.54 2.05
N GLY A 181 2.99 5.87 3.21
CA GLY A 181 3.15 7.24 3.67
C GLY A 181 4.12 8.05 2.79
N LEU A 182 5.31 7.50 2.53
CA LEU A 182 6.33 8.14 1.68
C LEU A 182 5.82 8.33 0.24
N CYS A 183 5.20 7.28 -0.34
CA CYS A 183 4.60 7.36 -1.67
C CYS A 183 3.47 8.39 -1.71
N SER A 184 2.64 8.51 -0.67
CA SER A 184 1.58 9.52 -0.62
C SER A 184 2.14 10.95 -0.67
N ILE A 185 3.20 11.22 0.08
CA ILE A 185 3.90 12.52 0.05
C ILE A 185 4.51 12.77 -1.35
N ALA A 186 5.16 11.76 -1.92
CA ALA A 186 5.79 11.87 -3.25
C ALA A 186 4.74 12.14 -4.35
N PHE A 187 3.62 11.40 -4.37
CA PHE A 187 2.56 11.62 -5.37
C PHE A 187 1.81 12.94 -5.18
N LEU A 188 1.65 13.41 -3.94
CA LEU A 188 1.14 14.76 -3.70
C LEU A 188 2.08 15.82 -4.29
N PHE A 189 3.38 15.70 -4.03
CA PHE A 189 4.38 16.63 -4.55
C PHE A 189 4.45 16.58 -6.09
N TYR A 190 4.50 15.39 -6.71
CA TYR A 190 4.46 15.26 -8.16
C TYR A 190 3.19 15.82 -8.77
N GLY A 191 2.03 15.54 -8.18
CA GLY A 191 0.75 16.08 -8.65
C GLY A 191 0.73 17.60 -8.66
N MET A 192 1.21 18.23 -7.60
CA MET A 192 1.33 19.71 -7.53
C MET A 192 2.36 20.25 -8.55
N THR A 193 3.48 19.57 -8.71
CA THR A 193 4.53 19.95 -9.68
C THR A 193 4.00 19.85 -11.11
N PHE A 194 3.30 18.78 -11.46
CA PHE A 194 2.68 18.64 -12.79
C PHE A 194 1.59 19.69 -13.05
N ILE A 195 0.81 20.09 -12.04
CA ILE A 195 -0.11 21.23 -12.17
C ILE A 195 0.66 22.51 -12.47
N TRP A 196 1.76 22.76 -11.78
CA TRP A 196 2.59 23.95 -11.98
C TRP A 196 3.15 24.03 -13.40
N PHE A 197 3.58 22.89 -13.96
CA PHE A 197 4.11 22.79 -15.33
C PHE A 197 3.03 22.59 -16.40
N HIS A 198 1.74 22.72 -16.06
CA HIS A 198 0.60 22.53 -16.97
C HIS A 198 0.47 21.12 -17.57
N GLN A 199 1.09 20.12 -16.96
CA GLN A 199 1.04 18.72 -17.34
C GLN A 199 -0.15 18.01 -16.65
N TYR A 200 -1.36 18.39 -17.01
CA TYR A 200 -2.58 18.01 -16.27
C TYR A 200 -2.87 16.50 -16.31
N LEU A 201 -2.54 15.84 -17.40
CA LEU A 201 -2.71 14.40 -17.54
C LEU A 201 -1.87 13.63 -16.51
N TYR A 202 -0.60 14.00 -16.35
CA TYR A 202 0.30 13.40 -15.36
C TYR A 202 -0.11 13.79 -13.93
N ALA A 203 -0.64 14.99 -13.72
CA ALA A 203 -1.23 15.39 -12.44
C ALA A 203 -2.41 14.50 -12.07
N MET A 204 -3.32 14.20 -13.02
CA MET A 204 -4.44 13.28 -12.81
C MET A 204 -3.96 11.89 -12.41
N LEU A 205 -2.94 11.33 -13.07
CA LEU A 205 -2.37 10.02 -12.72
C LEU A 205 -1.74 10.01 -11.33
N ALA A 206 -1.05 11.09 -10.95
CA ALA A 206 -0.48 11.24 -9.62
C ALA A 206 -1.56 11.31 -8.53
N PHE A 207 -2.59 12.13 -8.72
CA PHE A 207 -3.71 12.23 -7.77
C PHE A 207 -4.59 10.98 -7.75
N ALA A 208 -4.77 10.27 -8.87
CA ALA A 208 -5.43 8.97 -8.90
C ALA A 208 -4.70 7.96 -8.01
N THR A 209 -3.37 7.89 -8.13
CA THR A 209 -2.54 6.99 -7.32
C THR A 209 -2.58 7.39 -5.84
N LEU A 210 -2.49 8.67 -5.52
CA LEU A 210 -2.65 9.19 -4.17
C LEU A 210 -4.02 8.80 -3.58
N GLY A 211 -5.09 8.88 -4.38
CA GLY A 211 -6.44 8.50 -3.98
C GLY A 211 -6.58 7.03 -3.57
N VAL A 212 -5.79 6.12 -4.16
CA VAL A 212 -5.76 4.71 -3.75
C VAL A 212 -4.87 4.49 -2.53
N LEU A 213 -3.77 5.25 -2.39
CA LEU A 213 -2.85 5.11 -1.28
C LEU A 213 -3.48 5.45 0.08
N ILE A 214 -4.41 6.41 0.12
CA ILE A 214 -5.08 6.83 1.37
C ILE A 214 -5.89 5.69 2.01
N PRO A 215 -6.86 5.05 1.32
CA PRO A 215 -7.55 3.89 1.87
C PRO A 215 -6.60 2.73 2.16
N PHE A 216 -5.59 2.50 1.31
CA PHE A 216 -4.61 1.44 1.54
C PHE A 216 -3.82 1.67 2.84
N TYR A 217 -3.36 2.87 3.12
CA TYR A 217 -2.72 3.23 4.38
C TYR A 217 -3.62 2.93 5.57
N TYR A 218 -4.91 3.28 5.46
CA TYR A 218 -5.90 3.05 6.52
C TYR A 218 -6.18 1.56 6.75
N TYR A 219 -6.31 0.77 5.67
CA TYR A 219 -6.64 -0.66 5.76
C TYR A 219 -5.44 -1.60 5.93
N LYS A 220 -4.20 -1.09 5.91
CA LYS A 220 -3.01 -1.91 6.19
C LYS A 220 -2.99 -2.41 7.64
N GLU A 221 -3.62 -1.69 8.56
CA GLU A 221 -3.89 -2.17 9.91
C GLU A 221 -5.12 -3.08 9.91
N ILE A 222 -5.05 -4.20 10.66
CA ILE A 222 -6.21 -5.06 10.84
C ILE A 222 -7.25 -4.28 11.63
N TYR A 223 -8.40 -4.02 10.99
CA TYR A 223 -9.53 -3.33 11.58
C TYR A 223 -10.81 -4.07 11.19
N ILE A 224 -11.33 -4.90 12.12
CA ILE A 224 -12.58 -5.63 11.95
C ILE A 224 -13.61 -4.99 12.89
N GLU A 225 -14.61 -4.38 12.30
CA GLU A 225 -15.68 -3.72 13.03
C GLU A 225 -16.96 -4.55 12.94
N THR A 226 -17.59 -4.76 14.09
CA THR A 226 -18.90 -5.40 14.22
C THR A 226 -19.91 -4.38 14.76
N GLU A 227 -21.12 -4.83 15.07
CA GLU A 227 -22.13 -3.96 15.70
C GLU A 227 -21.69 -3.39 17.06
N ARG A 228 -20.91 -4.14 17.85
CA ARG A 228 -20.57 -3.82 19.24
C ARG A 228 -19.08 -3.70 19.53
N ILE A 229 -18.23 -4.43 18.80
CA ILE A 229 -16.80 -4.50 19.07
C ILE A 229 -15.97 -4.21 17.83
N ILE A 230 -14.73 -3.77 18.08
CA ILE A 230 -13.69 -3.57 17.09
C ILE A 230 -12.51 -4.47 17.44
N ILE A 231 -12.03 -5.26 16.47
CA ILE A 231 -10.78 -6.02 16.57
C ILE A 231 -9.73 -5.26 15.74
N ARG A 232 -8.64 -4.88 16.39
CA ARG A 232 -7.60 -4.04 15.80
C ARG A 232 -6.23 -4.31 16.40
N ASN A 233 -5.19 -3.74 15.82
CA ASN A 233 -3.88 -3.71 16.46
C ASN A 233 -3.94 -2.93 17.78
N PHE A 234 -3.05 -3.29 18.72
CA PHE A 234 -2.93 -2.56 19.97
C PHE A 234 -2.48 -1.12 19.73
N LYS A 235 -3.04 -0.20 20.49
CA LYS A 235 -2.66 1.21 20.55
C LYS A 235 -1.99 1.50 21.88
N GLN A 236 -1.17 2.54 21.96
CA GLN A 236 -0.48 2.91 23.21
C GLN A 236 -1.43 3.13 24.39
N LYS A 237 -2.62 3.66 24.12
CA LYS A 237 -3.67 3.88 25.13
C LYS A 237 -4.21 2.58 25.75
N ASP A 238 -4.09 1.45 25.05
CA ASP A 238 -4.65 0.18 25.49
C ASP A 238 -3.89 -0.42 26.69
N ALA A 239 -2.68 0.07 26.98
CA ALA A 239 -1.88 -0.39 28.11
C ALA A 239 -2.60 -0.28 29.47
N GLU A 240 -3.43 0.75 29.64
CA GLU A 240 -4.18 0.96 30.88
C GLU A 240 -5.31 -0.07 31.02
N GLY A 241 -6.11 -0.25 29.95
CA GLY A 241 -7.19 -1.25 29.97
C GLY A 241 -6.66 -2.68 30.04
N LEU A 242 -5.51 -2.96 29.38
CA LEU A 242 -4.84 -4.26 29.47
C LEU A 242 -4.40 -4.55 30.89
N LEU A 243 -3.80 -3.58 31.57
CA LEU A 243 -3.38 -3.68 32.97
C LEU A 243 -4.59 -3.91 33.89
N GLU A 244 -5.72 -3.27 33.63
CA GLU A 244 -6.94 -3.42 34.44
C GLU A 244 -7.42 -4.87 34.50
N TYR A 245 -7.50 -5.58 33.38
CA TYR A 245 -7.99 -6.97 33.41
C TYR A 245 -6.91 -8.04 33.61
N LEU A 246 -5.64 -7.75 33.30
CA LEU A 246 -4.54 -8.71 33.52
C LEU A 246 -3.79 -8.52 34.87
N SER A 247 -4.01 -7.43 35.60
CA SER A 247 -3.42 -7.27 36.94
C SER A 247 -4.07 -8.19 37.99
N HIS A 248 -5.37 -8.43 37.86
CA HIS A 248 -6.14 -9.29 38.76
C HIS A 248 -7.04 -10.24 37.97
N PRO A 249 -6.47 -11.24 37.27
CA PRO A 249 -7.26 -12.14 36.45
C PRO A 249 -8.24 -12.92 37.32
N ARG A 250 -9.50 -12.95 36.90
CA ARG A 250 -10.60 -13.62 37.61
C ARG A 250 -10.53 -15.16 37.50
N VAL A 251 -9.71 -15.68 36.59
CA VAL A 251 -9.55 -17.12 36.35
C VAL A 251 -8.08 -17.53 36.38
N ASN A 252 -7.80 -18.69 36.98
CA ASN A 252 -6.43 -19.17 37.20
C ASN A 252 -5.67 -19.51 35.93
N CYS A 253 -6.35 -19.74 34.80
CA CYS A 253 -5.69 -20.02 33.52
C CYS A 253 -4.84 -18.85 32.99
N PHE A 254 -5.07 -17.63 33.49
CA PHE A 254 -4.29 -16.43 33.12
C PHE A 254 -3.28 -16.01 34.19
N ALA A 255 -3.05 -16.82 35.21
CA ALA A 255 -2.11 -16.47 36.30
C ALA A 255 -0.67 -16.28 35.80
N GLY A 256 -0.29 -16.92 34.70
CA GLY A 256 1.01 -16.76 34.04
C GLY A 256 1.17 -15.44 33.28
N ASP A 257 0.08 -14.81 32.87
CA ASP A 257 0.06 -13.57 32.07
C ASP A 257 -0.20 -12.32 32.93
N ARG A 258 -0.06 -12.43 34.25
CA ARG A 258 -0.32 -11.33 35.17
C ARG A 258 0.63 -10.16 34.92
N LEU A 259 0.05 -8.99 34.65
CA LEU A 259 0.77 -7.74 34.46
C LEU A 259 0.80 -6.92 35.77
N CYS A 260 1.98 -6.43 36.14
CA CYS A 260 2.17 -5.68 37.39
C CYS A 260 2.46 -4.19 37.18
N SER A 261 2.72 -3.75 35.95
CA SER A 261 3.00 -2.36 35.64
C SER A 261 2.59 -1.96 34.24
N ARG A 262 2.52 -0.65 33.97
CA ARG A 262 2.22 -0.10 32.64
C ARG A 262 3.31 -0.45 31.62
N GLU A 263 4.56 -0.48 32.07
CA GLU A 263 5.72 -0.89 31.25
C GLU A 263 5.60 -2.36 30.84
N ALA A 264 5.17 -3.23 31.79
CA ALA A 264 4.90 -4.64 31.49
C ALA A 264 3.74 -4.79 30.50
N ALA A 265 2.67 -4.00 30.63
CA ALA A 265 1.57 -3.99 29.68
C ALA A 265 2.01 -3.52 28.28
N TRP A 266 2.86 -2.51 28.22
CA TRP A 266 3.45 -2.05 26.97
C TRP A 266 4.36 -3.11 26.33
N ALA A 267 5.22 -3.75 27.10
CA ALA A 267 6.05 -4.85 26.63
C ALA A 267 5.21 -6.03 26.14
N TYR A 268 4.11 -6.36 26.83
CA TYR A 268 3.17 -7.41 26.45
C TYR A 268 2.49 -7.14 25.10
N MET A 269 2.11 -5.88 24.82
CA MET A 269 1.54 -5.48 23.53
C MET A 269 2.55 -5.55 22.38
N GLN A 270 3.82 -5.29 22.67
CA GLN A 270 4.89 -5.34 21.67
C GLN A 270 5.47 -6.75 21.49
N TYR A 271 5.34 -7.61 22.52
CA TYR A 271 5.86 -8.96 22.47
C TYR A 271 4.89 -9.86 21.71
N SER A 272 5.24 -10.21 20.49
CA SER A 272 4.58 -11.26 19.72
C SER A 272 5.60 -12.38 19.47
N PRO A 273 5.44 -13.57 20.07
CA PRO A 273 6.23 -14.74 19.68
C PRO A 273 6.12 -14.98 18.17
N LYS A 274 7.15 -15.51 17.52
CA LYS A 274 7.20 -15.74 16.06
C LYS A 274 5.96 -16.43 15.47
N ASP A 275 5.26 -17.22 16.27
CA ASP A 275 4.13 -18.04 15.85
C ASP A 275 2.78 -17.57 16.43
N MET A 276 2.71 -16.40 17.03
CA MET A 276 1.52 -15.91 17.72
C MET A 276 1.03 -14.58 17.13
N LEU A 277 -0.20 -14.57 16.66
CA LEU A 277 -0.94 -13.37 16.27
C LEU A 277 -1.75 -12.89 17.47
N ARG A 278 -1.75 -11.59 17.77
CA ARG A 278 -2.53 -11.02 18.85
C ARG A 278 -3.14 -9.69 18.47
N TYR A 279 -4.44 -9.51 18.76
CA TYR A 279 -5.21 -8.32 18.42
C TYR A 279 -6.01 -7.86 19.61
N ALA A 280 -6.09 -6.54 19.78
CA ALA A 280 -6.95 -5.90 20.77
C ALA A 280 -8.43 -6.04 20.36
N VAL A 281 -9.28 -6.32 21.33
CA VAL A 281 -10.74 -6.24 21.19
C VAL A 281 -11.21 -5.06 22.01
N SER A 282 -11.83 -4.08 21.36
CA SER A 282 -12.36 -2.87 22.01
C SER A 282 -13.84 -2.68 21.76
N LEU A 283 -14.51 -1.96 22.65
CA LEU A 283 -15.91 -1.56 22.46
C LEU A 283 -15.99 -0.48 21.37
N LYS A 284 -16.95 -0.63 20.47
CA LYS A 284 -17.19 0.36 19.42
C LYS A 284 -17.55 1.75 19.95
N LYS A 285 -18.23 1.81 21.09
CA LYS A 285 -18.79 3.04 21.67
C LYS A 285 -17.71 4.06 22.08
N ASP A 286 -16.63 3.60 22.68
CA ASP A 286 -15.61 4.44 23.31
C ASP A 286 -14.16 4.02 22.96
N ASP A 287 -14.01 2.98 22.11
CA ASP A 287 -12.75 2.35 21.74
C ASP A 287 -11.93 1.90 22.97
N PHE A 288 -12.64 1.55 24.08
CA PHE A 288 -12.02 1.00 25.28
C PHE A 288 -11.74 -0.48 25.08
N ILE A 289 -10.51 -0.93 25.40
CA ILE A 289 -10.12 -2.33 25.28
C ILE A 289 -10.80 -3.16 26.35
N ILE A 290 -11.47 -4.23 25.91
CA ILE A 290 -12.16 -5.20 26.78
C ILE A 290 -11.52 -6.57 26.76
N GLY A 291 -10.51 -6.77 25.94
CA GLY A 291 -9.81 -8.04 25.83
C GLY A 291 -8.88 -8.08 24.64
N ASP A 292 -8.33 -9.24 24.42
CA ASP A 292 -7.54 -9.58 23.23
C ASP A 292 -7.90 -10.96 22.69
N VAL A 293 -7.66 -11.13 21.41
CA VAL A 293 -7.74 -12.42 20.72
C VAL A 293 -6.36 -12.78 20.20
N PHE A 294 -6.02 -14.06 20.27
CA PHE A 294 -4.75 -14.55 19.75
C PHE A 294 -4.92 -15.83 18.95
N ALA A 295 -4.00 -16.06 18.03
CA ALA A 295 -3.85 -17.31 17.31
C ALA A 295 -2.39 -17.74 17.37
N LEU A 296 -2.13 -18.88 18.01
CA LEU A 296 -0.83 -19.50 18.13
C LEU A 296 -0.72 -20.62 17.09
N ARG A 297 0.31 -20.55 16.23
CA ARG A 297 0.55 -21.59 15.25
C ARG A 297 1.12 -22.84 15.93
N GLU A 298 0.44 -23.98 15.78
CA GLU A 298 0.89 -25.26 16.31
C GLU A 298 1.70 -26.06 15.27
N ASN A 299 1.28 -25.99 13.99
CA ASN A 299 1.96 -26.60 12.85
C ASN A 299 1.62 -25.87 11.55
N GLU A 300 2.02 -26.41 10.39
CA GLU A 300 1.83 -25.73 9.09
C GLU A 300 0.36 -25.44 8.73
N GLU A 301 -0.58 -26.22 9.27
CA GLU A 301 -2.00 -26.13 8.90
C GLU A 301 -2.94 -25.79 10.07
N THR A 302 -2.46 -25.79 11.32
CA THR A 302 -3.31 -25.61 12.51
C THR A 302 -2.88 -24.45 13.38
N TYR A 303 -3.90 -23.72 13.88
CA TYR A 303 -3.74 -22.65 14.85
C TYR A 303 -4.57 -22.93 16.09
N ASN A 304 -3.96 -22.75 17.24
CA ASN A 304 -4.67 -22.69 18.51
C ASN A 304 -5.16 -21.25 18.71
N VAL A 305 -6.47 -21.06 18.72
CA VAL A 305 -7.11 -19.74 18.87
C VAL A 305 -7.61 -19.58 20.29
N GLY A 306 -7.23 -18.48 20.93
CA GLY A 306 -7.68 -18.13 22.26
C GLY A 306 -8.06 -16.66 22.37
N TRP A 307 -8.64 -16.33 23.52
CA TRP A 307 -9.05 -14.97 23.84
C TRP A 307 -8.99 -14.72 25.33
N HIS A 308 -8.71 -13.48 25.69
CA HIS A 308 -8.82 -12.96 27.03
C HIS A 308 -9.88 -11.86 27.04
N PHE A 309 -10.86 -11.94 27.92
CA PHE A 309 -11.85 -10.89 28.11
C PHE A 309 -11.98 -10.53 29.59
N ASN A 310 -12.27 -9.25 29.84
CA ASN A 310 -12.58 -8.74 31.18
C ASN A 310 -13.98 -9.15 31.65
#